data_be71b5c55004974b690fc068057bda5f
#
_entry.id   be71b5c55004974b690fc068057bda5f
#
_cell.length_a   1.000
_cell.length_b   1.000
_cell.length_c   1.000
_cell.angle_alpha   90.00
_cell.angle_beta   90.00
_cell.angle_gamma   90.00
#
_symmetry.space_group_name_H-M   'P 1'
#
loop_
_entity.id
_entity.type
_entity.pdbx_description
1 polymer ?
#
loop_
_entity_poly.entity_id
_entity_poly.type
_entity_poly.pdbx_seq_one_letter_code
_entity_poly.pdbx_strand_id
1 'polypeptide(L)'
;MNKSLILIAAAFFGFTSQALAQSENNDDEIVVTDAHGKQEVIDLPEALTNDYDSLLNNYNSKTYLHVSFDCNMPDVNPVYSAEVYKERLSRMPTIIEMPYNDVVQKFIDRYSGRLRRSVSVMLGAQNFYMPIFEEALESYGLPLELKYLPVIESALNPNAVSRVGATGLWQFMITTGKKYGLEVNSLVDERRDPVRASYAAAHYLRDLYKIFGDWNLVIAAYNCGPEAINRAIHRSNGEKDYWRIYPYLPKETRGYVPAFIAANYIMNYYCEHNICPMRADLPVKTDTVVVNRDVHFEQVAKVLGMDVDQVKQLNPQYRRNVVNGRTKPSALRLPVAMVGNFIDNEDSIYAYRPDELLTKRLEVAVNTETPTVSYRSKGRGRHSKSRTRRGSNGRRRSVTIRQGDTLSEIARRSGTTVSKLKRLNKISGTNIRAGKKLRVK
;
A
#
# COMPACT_ATOMS: atom_id res chain seq x y z
N MET A 1 17.55 87.61 13.81
CA MET A 1 18.56 86.70 13.19
C MET A 1 19.15 85.87 14.29
N ASN A 2 18.72 84.65 14.48
CA ASN A 2 19.43 83.58 15.20
C ASN A 2 18.90 82.25 14.74
N LYS A 3 19.76 81.47 14.08
CA LYS A 3 19.51 80.16 13.65
C LYS A 3 19.84 79.20 14.79
N SER A 4 18.83 78.48 15.31
CA SER A 4 19.03 77.37 16.24
C SER A 4 19.10 76.08 15.43
N LEU A 5 20.24 75.40 15.51
CA LEU A 5 20.45 74.03 15.01
C LEU A 5 19.76 73.06 15.97
N ILE A 6 18.86 72.23 15.41
CA ILE A 6 18.30 71.08 16.14
C ILE A 6 19.08 69.84 15.65
N LEU A 7 19.85 69.23 16.57
CA LEU A 7 20.48 67.93 16.36
C LEU A 7 19.41 66.82 16.55
N ILE A 8 19.13 66.09 15.50
CA ILE A 8 18.31 64.87 15.58
C ILE A 8 19.26 63.70 15.79
N ALA A 9 19.25 63.13 16.99
CA ALA A 9 19.94 61.88 17.28
C ALA A 9 19.07 60.71 16.71
N ALA A 10 19.53 60.09 15.64
CA ALA A 10 18.93 58.88 15.15
C ALA A 10 19.39 57.68 15.97
N ALA A 11 18.48 57.15 16.81
CA ALA A 11 18.69 55.89 17.51
C ALA A 11 18.48 54.72 16.50
N PHE A 12 19.56 54.05 16.15
CA PHE A 12 19.53 52.80 15.41
C PHE A 12 19.03 51.71 16.35
N PHE A 13 17.74 51.36 16.25
CA PHE A 13 17.26 50.07 16.76
C PHE A 13 17.65 48.98 15.78
N GLY A 14 18.66 48.22 16.15
CA GLY A 14 19.02 46.98 15.46
C GLY A 14 17.92 45.95 15.71
N PHE A 15 17.06 45.74 14.72
CA PHE A 15 16.22 44.56 14.66
C PHE A 15 17.11 43.38 14.28
N THR A 16 17.51 42.58 15.27
CA THR A 16 17.97 41.22 15.00
C THR A 16 16.76 40.40 14.57
N SER A 17 16.55 40.25 13.26
CA SER A 17 15.69 39.25 12.72
C SER A 17 16.28 37.87 13.09
N GLN A 18 15.79 37.28 14.17
CA GLN A 18 15.88 35.84 14.33
C GLN A 18 15.10 35.23 13.16
N ALA A 19 15.84 34.74 12.18
CA ALA A 19 15.31 33.82 11.22
C ALA A 19 14.85 32.58 12.01
N LEU A 20 13.54 32.50 12.27
CA LEU A 20 12.89 31.25 12.59
C LEU A 20 13.15 30.38 11.39
N ALA A 21 14.09 29.44 11.52
CA ALA A 21 14.18 28.31 10.65
C ALA A 21 12.80 27.62 10.74
N GLN A 22 11.98 27.83 9.71
CA GLN A 22 10.85 26.97 9.44
C GLN A 22 11.47 25.57 9.26
N SER A 23 11.35 24.73 10.28
CA SER A 23 11.50 23.30 10.10
C SER A 23 10.50 22.95 9.00
N GLU A 24 10.99 22.52 7.85
CA GLU A 24 10.17 21.78 6.89
C GLU A 24 9.59 20.63 7.71
N ASN A 25 8.36 20.79 8.18
CA ASN A 25 7.58 19.71 8.73
C ASN A 25 7.45 18.70 7.61
N ASN A 26 8.22 17.63 7.73
CA ASN A 26 8.10 16.50 6.83
C ASN A 26 6.76 15.84 7.18
N ASP A 27 5.70 16.29 6.51
CA ASP A 27 4.30 15.95 6.78
C ASP A 27 4.02 14.44 6.65
N ASP A 28 5.00 13.65 6.21
CA ASP A 28 4.94 12.18 6.11
C ASP A 28 5.48 11.44 7.34
N GLU A 29 5.86 12.17 8.39
CA GLU A 29 6.40 11.59 9.61
C GLU A 29 5.49 11.84 10.82
N ILE A 30 5.34 10.85 11.70
CA ILE A 30 4.72 10.99 13.01
C ILE A 30 5.81 10.95 14.07
N VAL A 31 5.98 12.06 14.78
CA VAL A 31 6.90 12.15 15.92
C VAL A 31 6.18 11.74 17.20
N VAL A 32 6.73 10.74 17.89
CA VAL A 32 6.23 10.25 19.18
C VAL A 32 7.27 10.54 20.26
N THR A 33 6.81 10.98 21.42
CA THR A 33 7.68 11.17 22.58
C THR A 33 7.54 9.94 23.50
N ASP A 34 8.64 9.29 23.82
CA ASP A 34 8.64 8.15 24.75
C ASP A 34 8.47 8.59 26.21
N ALA A 35 8.28 7.62 27.12
CA ALA A 35 8.11 7.87 28.55
C ALA A 35 9.32 8.58 29.20
N HIS A 36 10.46 8.64 28.51
CA HIS A 36 11.68 9.33 28.95
C HIS A 36 11.86 10.72 28.29
N GLY A 37 10.84 11.22 27.57
CA GLY A 37 10.88 12.51 26.90
C GLY A 37 11.69 12.51 25.59
N LYS A 38 12.15 11.36 25.10
CA LYS A 38 12.88 11.25 23.85
C LYS A 38 11.90 11.21 22.67
N GLN A 39 12.11 12.10 21.71
CA GLN A 39 11.36 12.10 20.46
C GLN A 39 11.88 11.02 19.51
N GLU A 40 10.97 10.27 18.94
CA GLU A 40 11.24 9.25 17.94
C GLU A 40 10.25 9.39 16.77
N VAL A 41 10.76 9.29 15.55
CA VAL A 41 9.94 9.27 14.33
C VAL A 41 9.52 7.85 14.06
N ILE A 42 8.21 7.62 13.86
CA ILE A 42 7.66 6.36 13.39
C ILE A 42 7.29 6.47 11.92
N ASP A 43 7.53 5.40 11.16
CA ASP A 43 7.20 5.35 9.75
C ASP A 43 5.69 5.10 9.58
N LEU A 44 5.10 5.77 8.59
CA LEU A 44 3.69 5.57 8.23
C LEU A 44 3.53 4.31 7.37
N PRO A 45 2.40 3.59 7.49
CA PRO A 45 1.98 2.65 6.46
C PRO A 45 1.96 3.34 5.09
N GLU A 46 2.42 2.65 4.03
CA GLU A 46 2.63 3.26 2.70
C GLU A 46 1.35 3.92 2.14
N ALA A 47 0.19 3.34 2.41
CA ALA A 47 -1.11 3.89 2.01
C ALA A 47 -1.48 5.21 2.69
N LEU A 48 -0.78 5.61 3.75
CA LEU A 48 -1.02 6.86 4.49
C LEU A 48 0.00 7.96 4.16
N THR A 49 0.89 7.72 3.19
CA THR A 49 1.86 8.71 2.72
C THR A 49 1.25 9.64 1.68
N ASN A 50 1.84 10.82 1.52
CA ASN A 50 1.36 11.82 0.56
C ASN A 50 1.46 11.37 -0.89
N ASP A 51 2.53 10.65 -1.24
CA ASP A 51 2.73 10.15 -2.60
C ASP A 51 1.63 9.18 -2.99
N TYR A 52 1.22 8.32 -2.04
CA TYR A 52 0.15 7.37 -2.26
C TYR A 52 -1.21 8.05 -2.32
N ASP A 53 -1.48 9.02 -1.44
CA ASP A 53 -2.72 9.80 -1.43
C ASP A 53 -2.93 10.53 -2.77
N SER A 54 -1.89 11.17 -3.30
CA SER A 54 -1.93 11.83 -4.61
C SER A 54 -2.21 10.85 -5.75
N LEU A 55 -1.58 9.67 -5.75
CA LEU A 55 -1.79 8.64 -6.75
C LEU A 55 -3.21 8.05 -6.66
N LEU A 56 -3.70 7.79 -5.44
CA LEU A 56 -5.03 7.28 -5.19
C LEU A 56 -6.10 8.29 -5.65
N ASN A 57 -5.95 9.56 -5.32
CA ASN A 57 -6.85 10.62 -5.75
C ASN A 57 -6.91 10.75 -7.28
N ASN A 58 -5.76 10.66 -7.95
CA ASN A 58 -5.69 10.67 -9.41
C ASN A 58 -6.32 9.42 -10.05
N TYR A 59 -6.18 8.25 -9.42
CA TYR A 59 -6.78 7.01 -9.89
C TYR A 59 -8.29 7.03 -9.72
N ASN A 60 -8.76 7.36 -8.52
CA ASN A 60 -10.17 7.30 -8.15
C ASN A 60 -11.01 8.42 -8.76
N SER A 61 -10.42 9.61 -8.99
CA SER A 61 -11.14 10.72 -9.63
C SER A 61 -11.42 10.51 -11.12
N LYS A 62 -10.77 9.52 -11.76
CA LYS A 62 -10.93 9.26 -13.19
C LYS A 62 -11.95 8.20 -13.54
N THR A 63 -12.36 7.35 -12.61
CA THR A 63 -13.00 6.09 -13.01
C THR A 63 -14.43 5.89 -12.55
N TYR A 64 -14.81 6.16 -11.31
CA TYR A 64 -16.15 5.79 -10.83
C TYR A 64 -16.56 6.43 -9.49
N LEU A 65 -15.80 7.39 -9.00
CA LEU A 65 -16.14 8.09 -7.76
C LEU A 65 -16.56 9.53 -8.07
N HIS A 66 -17.75 9.88 -7.67
CA HIS A 66 -18.32 11.20 -7.83
C HIS A 66 -18.62 11.83 -6.48
N VAL A 67 -18.57 13.16 -6.42
CA VAL A 67 -19.01 13.89 -5.21
C VAL A 67 -20.49 13.58 -4.98
N SER A 68 -20.84 13.15 -3.78
CA SER A 68 -22.24 12.95 -3.41
C SER A 68 -22.91 14.31 -3.21
N PHE A 69 -23.93 14.60 -4.00
CA PHE A 69 -24.74 15.83 -3.85
C PHE A 69 -25.70 15.76 -2.64
N ASP A 70 -25.87 14.57 -2.05
CA ASP A 70 -26.78 14.35 -0.92
C ASP A 70 -26.13 14.64 0.45
N CYS A 71 -24.83 14.95 0.48
CA CYS A 71 -24.08 15.23 1.69
C CYS A 71 -23.62 16.70 1.70
N ASN A 72 -24.19 17.51 2.60
CA ASN A 72 -23.91 18.94 2.76
C ASN A 72 -23.18 19.27 4.07
N MET A 73 -22.24 18.41 4.50
CA MET A 73 -21.45 18.70 5.67
C MET A 73 -20.41 19.80 5.38
N PRO A 74 -20.16 20.73 6.32
CA PRO A 74 -19.12 21.75 6.13
C PRO A 74 -17.74 21.10 6.05
N ASP A 75 -16.88 21.61 5.16
CA ASP A 75 -15.49 21.11 5.05
C ASP A 75 -14.59 21.67 6.16
N VAL A 76 -14.98 21.41 7.39
CA VAL A 76 -14.26 21.76 8.60
C VAL A 76 -14.15 20.52 9.48
N ASN A 77 -12.93 20.19 9.91
CA ASN A 77 -12.70 19.12 10.87
C ASN A 77 -12.97 19.60 12.30
N PRO A 78 -14.02 19.14 12.99
CA PRO A 78 -14.23 19.46 14.39
C PRO A 78 -13.10 18.89 15.26
N VAL A 79 -12.67 19.69 16.23
CA VAL A 79 -11.66 19.27 17.23
C VAL A 79 -12.40 18.86 18.51
N TYR A 80 -12.12 17.66 18.98
CA TYR A 80 -12.68 17.11 20.20
C TYR A 80 -11.64 16.94 21.29
N SER A 81 -12.08 16.87 22.55
CA SER A 81 -11.19 16.52 23.66
C SER A 81 -10.81 15.03 23.65
N ALA A 82 -9.73 14.68 24.32
CA ALA A 82 -9.25 13.29 24.43
C ALA A 82 -10.32 12.36 25.03
N GLU A 83 -11.16 12.88 25.93
CA GLU A 83 -12.24 12.13 26.57
C GLU A 83 -13.30 11.67 25.56
N VAL A 84 -13.62 12.52 24.58
CA VAL A 84 -14.56 12.21 23.50
C VAL A 84 -14.03 11.07 22.63
N TYR A 85 -12.76 11.10 22.27
CA TYR A 85 -12.13 10.03 21.48
C TYR A 85 -12.09 8.72 22.27
N LYS A 86 -11.73 8.75 23.56
CA LYS A 86 -11.76 7.57 24.45
C LYS A 86 -13.14 6.98 24.55
N GLU A 87 -14.17 7.82 24.77
CA GLU A 87 -15.54 7.40 24.85
C GLU A 87 -16.03 6.74 23.56
N ARG A 88 -15.75 7.36 22.40
CA ARG A 88 -16.15 6.81 21.11
C ARG A 88 -15.47 5.45 20.82
N LEU A 89 -14.15 5.35 21.05
CA LEU A 89 -13.42 4.09 20.90
C LEU A 89 -13.98 2.99 21.83
N SER A 90 -14.29 3.31 23.08
CA SER A 90 -14.85 2.36 24.05
C SER A 90 -16.28 1.91 23.73
N ARG A 91 -17.03 2.70 22.94
CA ARG A 91 -18.40 2.36 22.51
C ARG A 91 -18.45 1.52 21.23
N MET A 92 -17.36 1.39 20.52
CA MET A 92 -17.34 0.55 19.32
C MET A 92 -17.51 -0.92 19.73
N PRO A 93 -18.43 -1.64 19.09
CA PRO A 93 -18.66 -3.06 19.38
C PRO A 93 -17.58 -3.93 18.74
N THR A 94 -16.35 -3.88 19.28
CA THR A 94 -15.18 -4.59 18.75
C THR A 94 -14.73 -5.68 19.70
N ILE A 95 -14.25 -6.79 19.15
CA ILE A 95 -13.58 -7.87 19.90
C ILE A 95 -12.13 -7.48 20.18
N ILE A 96 -11.51 -6.76 19.24
CA ILE A 96 -10.12 -6.30 19.33
C ILE A 96 -10.07 -5.06 20.22
N GLU A 97 -9.19 -5.07 21.20
CA GLU A 97 -8.95 -3.90 22.05
C GLU A 97 -8.41 -2.73 21.25
N MET A 98 -9.08 -1.58 21.40
CA MET A 98 -8.73 -0.33 20.71
C MET A 98 -8.41 0.78 21.73
N PRO A 99 -7.26 0.70 22.41
CA PRO A 99 -6.91 1.69 23.41
C PRO A 99 -6.61 3.05 22.76
N TYR A 100 -7.05 4.11 23.44
CA TYR A 100 -6.66 5.48 23.09
C TYR A 100 -5.31 5.83 23.72
N ASN A 101 -4.45 6.45 22.94
CA ASN A 101 -3.22 7.12 23.37
C ASN A 101 -2.81 8.18 22.35
N ASP A 102 -1.77 8.96 22.69
CA ASP A 102 -1.29 10.06 21.84
C ASP A 102 -0.85 9.63 20.44
N VAL A 103 -0.38 8.39 20.28
CA VAL A 103 0.00 7.86 18.97
C VAL A 103 -1.25 7.62 18.12
N VAL A 104 -2.26 6.98 18.70
CA VAL A 104 -3.56 6.74 18.04
C VAL A 104 -4.21 8.08 17.67
N GLN A 105 -4.17 9.08 18.56
CA GLN A 105 -4.70 10.42 18.27
C GLN A 105 -4.07 11.03 17.02
N LYS A 106 -2.74 10.96 16.87
CA LYS A 106 -2.05 11.50 15.69
C LYS A 106 -2.49 10.85 14.39
N PHE A 107 -2.80 9.55 14.40
CA PHE A 107 -3.35 8.87 13.23
C PHE A 107 -4.81 9.27 12.96
N ILE A 108 -5.63 9.46 14.00
CA ILE A 108 -7.00 9.99 13.86
C ILE A 108 -6.95 11.39 13.25
N ASP A 109 -6.09 12.26 13.75
CA ASP A 109 -5.92 13.64 13.24
C ASP A 109 -5.47 13.64 11.78
N ARG A 110 -4.60 12.70 11.38
CA ARG A 110 -4.17 12.55 10.00
C ARG A 110 -5.33 12.14 9.08
N TYR A 111 -6.15 11.16 9.48
CA TYR A 111 -7.31 10.73 8.70
C TYR A 111 -8.39 11.84 8.61
N SER A 112 -8.71 12.46 9.74
CA SER A 112 -9.74 13.51 9.80
C SER A 112 -9.29 14.84 9.21
N GLY A 113 -7.98 15.10 9.13
CA GLY A 113 -7.37 16.29 8.56
C GLY A 113 -6.89 16.07 7.13
N ARG A 114 -5.62 15.75 6.98
CA ARG A 114 -4.94 15.69 5.68
C ARG A 114 -5.52 14.65 4.71
N LEU A 115 -5.87 13.47 5.22
CA LEU A 115 -6.39 12.36 4.42
C LEU A 115 -7.92 12.37 4.28
N ARG A 116 -8.61 13.46 4.61
CA ARG A 116 -10.09 13.57 4.52
C ARG A 116 -10.62 13.12 3.18
N ARG A 117 -9.97 13.57 2.08
CA ARG A 117 -10.38 13.20 0.73
C ARG A 117 -10.21 11.71 0.48
N SER A 118 -9.12 11.12 0.92
CA SER A 118 -8.91 9.67 0.82
C SER A 118 -9.92 8.88 1.66
N VAL A 119 -10.27 9.38 2.84
CA VAL A 119 -11.35 8.80 3.66
C VAL A 119 -12.69 8.87 2.92
N SER A 120 -13.02 10.01 2.31
CA SER A 120 -14.23 10.18 1.49
C SER A 120 -14.32 9.16 0.35
N VAL A 121 -13.20 8.91 -0.34
CA VAL A 121 -13.06 7.88 -1.39
C VAL A 121 -13.28 6.47 -0.82
N MET A 122 -12.62 6.14 0.28
CA MET A 122 -12.75 4.83 0.93
C MET A 122 -14.17 4.57 1.42
N LEU A 123 -14.83 5.57 1.98
CA LEU A 123 -16.24 5.50 2.38
C LEU A 123 -17.15 5.22 1.17
N GLY A 124 -16.85 5.78 0.00
CA GLY A 124 -17.58 5.47 -1.23
C GLY A 124 -17.41 4.02 -1.69
N ALA A 125 -16.19 3.49 -1.57
CA ALA A 125 -15.87 2.13 -2.00
C ALA A 125 -16.28 1.05 -0.98
N GLN A 126 -16.48 1.41 0.29
CA GLN A 126 -16.75 0.45 1.37
C GLN A 126 -18.02 -0.39 1.12
N ASN A 127 -19.07 0.18 0.54
CA ASN A 127 -20.31 -0.54 0.28
C ASN A 127 -20.13 -1.74 -0.67
N PHE A 128 -19.09 -1.69 -1.51
CA PHE A 128 -18.74 -2.79 -2.39
C PHE A 128 -17.78 -3.80 -1.72
N TYR A 129 -16.76 -3.31 -1.02
CA TYR A 129 -15.71 -4.19 -0.50
C TYR A 129 -16.01 -4.78 0.87
N MET A 130 -16.64 -4.03 1.79
CA MET A 130 -16.85 -4.50 3.16
C MET A 130 -17.65 -5.82 3.25
N PRO A 131 -18.75 -6.02 2.48
CA PRO A 131 -19.47 -7.30 2.51
C PRO A 131 -18.60 -8.50 2.11
N ILE A 132 -17.67 -8.31 1.15
CA ILE A 132 -16.73 -9.37 0.72
C ILE A 132 -15.74 -9.69 1.83
N PHE A 133 -15.26 -8.67 2.54
CA PHE A 133 -14.32 -8.87 3.64
C PHE A 133 -14.99 -9.53 4.84
N GLU A 134 -16.20 -9.08 5.19
CA GLU A 134 -17.01 -9.64 6.27
C GLU A 134 -17.29 -11.12 6.04
N GLU A 135 -17.78 -11.50 4.86
CA GLU A 135 -18.03 -12.90 4.49
C GLU A 135 -16.77 -13.77 4.66
N ALA A 136 -15.63 -13.28 4.18
CA ALA A 136 -14.37 -14.01 4.32
C ALA A 136 -13.93 -14.13 5.79
N LEU A 137 -14.05 -13.08 6.60
CA LEU A 137 -13.70 -13.09 8.03
C LEU A 137 -14.62 -14.01 8.83
N GLU A 138 -15.93 -13.91 8.61
CA GLU A 138 -16.94 -14.76 9.25
C GLU A 138 -16.71 -16.25 8.95
N SER A 139 -16.36 -16.59 7.71
CA SER A 139 -16.08 -17.99 7.32
C SER A 139 -14.93 -18.63 8.10
N TYR A 140 -14.06 -17.81 8.70
CA TYR A 140 -12.96 -18.24 9.57
C TYR A 140 -13.19 -17.95 11.05
N GLY A 141 -14.35 -17.39 11.42
CA GLY A 141 -14.70 -17.02 12.80
C GLY A 141 -13.82 -15.91 13.38
N LEU A 142 -13.47 -14.92 12.54
CA LEU A 142 -12.57 -13.81 12.89
C LEU A 142 -13.34 -12.54 13.23
N PRO A 143 -12.75 -11.64 14.06
CA PRO A 143 -13.32 -10.33 14.35
C PRO A 143 -13.57 -9.52 13.09
N LEU A 144 -14.78 -8.95 12.96
CA LEU A 144 -15.16 -8.21 11.74
C LEU A 144 -14.45 -6.88 11.58
N GLU A 145 -13.96 -6.28 12.64
CA GLU A 145 -13.16 -5.06 12.60
C GLU A 145 -11.85 -5.21 11.81
N LEU A 146 -11.38 -6.45 11.61
CA LEU A 146 -10.24 -6.74 10.70
C LEU A 146 -10.51 -6.35 9.24
N LYS A 147 -11.76 -6.13 8.85
CA LYS A 147 -12.13 -5.59 7.54
C LYS A 147 -11.50 -4.22 7.22
N TYR A 148 -11.03 -3.51 8.24
CA TYR A 148 -10.36 -2.22 8.06
C TYR A 148 -8.84 -2.33 7.83
N LEU A 149 -8.25 -3.54 7.82
CA LEU A 149 -6.86 -3.72 7.39
C LEU A 149 -6.62 -3.23 5.95
N PRO A 150 -7.46 -3.52 4.95
CA PRO A 150 -7.30 -2.96 3.60
C PRO A 150 -7.35 -1.43 3.52
N VAL A 151 -7.91 -0.75 4.50
CA VAL A 151 -7.87 0.71 4.61
C VAL A 151 -6.43 1.19 4.81
N ILE A 152 -5.68 0.57 5.71
CA ILE A 152 -4.29 0.93 6.00
C ILE A 152 -3.28 0.31 5.04
N GLU A 153 -3.64 -0.77 4.34
CA GLU A 153 -2.77 -1.46 3.38
C GLU A 153 -2.80 -0.85 1.99
N SER A 154 -3.98 -0.48 1.52
CA SER A 154 -4.18 -0.09 0.11
C SER A 154 -5.14 1.08 -0.09
N ALA A 155 -5.67 1.67 0.98
CA ALA A 155 -6.79 2.61 0.91
C ALA A 155 -7.95 2.08 0.01
N LEU A 156 -8.25 0.78 0.14
CA LEU A 156 -9.25 0.03 -0.63
C LEU A 156 -9.00 0.00 -2.16
N ASN A 157 -7.74 0.12 -2.59
CA ASN A 157 -7.37 0.03 -4.01
C ASN A 157 -6.91 -1.40 -4.37
N PRO A 158 -7.67 -2.17 -5.17
CA PRO A 158 -7.30 -3.53 -5.58
C PRO A 158 -6.08 -3.57 -6.50
N ASN A 159 -5.72 -2.45 -7.11
CA ASN A 159 -4.57 -2.33 -8.01
C ASN A 159 -3.31 -1.81 -7.32
N ALA A 160 -3.35 -1.55 -6.01
CA ALA A 160 -2.21 -1.06 -5.26
C ALA A 160 -1.00 -2.00 -5.36
N VAL A 161 0.18 -1.44 -5.55
CA VAL A 161 1.46 -2.17 -5.56
C VAL A 161 2.48 -1.36 -4.79
N SER A 162 2.96 -1.91 -3.68
CA SER A 162 3.97 -1.27 -2.84
C SER A 162 5.36 -1.26 -3.48
N ARG A 163 6.27 -0.46 -2.93
CA ARG A 163 7.68 -0.40 -3.38
C ARG A 163 8.40 -1.75 -3.30
N VAL A 164 7.97 -2.62 -2.40
CA VAL A 164 8.53 -3.98 -2.23
C VAL A 164 7.75 -5.06 -2.98
N GLY A 165 6.69 -4.69 -3.70
CA GLY A 165 5.91 -5.59 -4.56
C GLY A 165 4.77 -6.32 -3.84
N ALA A 166 4.38 -5.88 -2.65
CA ALA A 166 3.10 -6.25 -2.07
C ALA A 166 1.96 -5.72 -2.96
N THR A 167 0.87 -6.47 -3.13
CA THR A 167 -0.13 -6.16 -4.15
C THR A 167 -1.54 -6.43 -3.68
N GLY A 168 -2.48 -5.58 -4.12
CA GLY A 168 -3.92 -5.73 -3.95
C GLY A 168 -4.45 -5.13 -2.66
N LEU A 169 -5.73 -5.35 -2.38
CA LEU A 169 -6.43 -4.82 -1.21
C LEU A 169 -5.73 -5.15 0.12
N TRP A 170 -5.25 -6.37 0.24
CA TRP A 170 -4.61 -6.95 1.42
C TRP A 170 -3.09 -6.92 1.38
N GLN A 171 -2.50 -6.31 0.37
CA GLN A 171 -1.04 -6.13 0.19
C GLN A 171 -0.22 -7.42 0.38
N PHE A 172 -0.65 -8.50 -0.26
CA PHE A 172 0.10 -9.75 -0.21
C PHE A 172 1.44 -9.66 -0.94
N MET A 173 2.50 -10.10 -0.28
CA MET A 173 3.74 -10.49 -0.96
C MET A 173 3.49 -11.76 -1.80
N ILE A 174 4.19 -11.91 -2.92
CA ILE A 174 4.00 -13.06 -3.84
C ILE A 174 4.15 -14.40 -3.10
N THR A 175 5.18 -14.53 -2.27
CA THR A 175 5.45 -15.76 -1.51
C THR A 175 4.35 -16.08 -0.53
N THR A 176 3.87 -15.09 0.22
CA THR A 176 2.79 -15.26 1.18
C THR A 176 1.48 -15.55 0.45
N GLY A 177 1.13 -14.79 -0.59
CA GLY A 177 -0.08 -15.04 -1.38
C GLY A 177 -0.15 -16.47 -1.93
N LYS A 178 0.95 -16.96 -2.52
CA LYS A 178 1.01 -18.34 -3.02
C LYS A 178 0.90 -19.39 -1.90
N LYS A 179 1.49 -19.14 -0.74
CA LYS A 179 1.34 -20.03 0.43
C LYS A 179 -0.13 -20.17 0.86
N TYR A 180 -0.93 -19.11 0.69
CA TYR A 180 -2.36 -19.10 1.02
C TYR A 180 -3.27 -19.32 -0.20
N GLY A 181 -2.73 -19.92 -1.28
CA GLY A 181 -3.47 -20.44 -2.42
C GLY A 181 -3.81 -19.42 -3.51
N LEU A 182 -3.17 -18.23 -3.50
CA LEU A 182 -3.35 -17.24 -4.56
C LEU A 182 -2.47 -17.55 -5.77
N GLU A 183 -3.08 -17.59 -6.95
CA GLU A 183 -2.39 -17.74 -8.21
C GLU A 183 -1.76 -16.41 -8.64
N VAL A 184 -0.48 -16.43 -8.99
CA VAL A 184 0.23 -15.27 -9.52
C VAL A 184 1.10 -15.69 -10.69
N ASN A 185 0.74 -15.23 -11.89
CA ASN A 185 1.47 -15.46 -13.14
C ASN A 185 1.42 -14.20 -14.04
N SER A 186 1.78 -14.34 -15.32
CA SER A 186 1.80 -13.21 -16.25
C SER A 186 0.41 -12.77 -16.72
N LEU A 187 -0.62 -13.60 -16.58
CA LEU A 187 -2.00 -13.33 -16.99
C LEU A 187 -2.90 -13.00 -15.80
N VAL A 188 -2.70 -13.71 -14.68
CA VAL A 188 -3.53 -13.61 -13.47
C VAL A 188 -2.69 -13.21 -12.27
N ASP A 189 -3.25 -12.36 -11.43
CA ASP A 189 -2.70 -12.00 -10.11
C ASP A 189 -3.86 -11.94 -9.11
N GLU A 190 -4.18 -13.10 -8.49
CA GLU A 190 -5.30 -13.23 -7.55
C GLU A 190 -5.12 -12.43 -6.25
N ARG A 191 -3.95 -11.83 -6.01
CA ARG A 191 -3.77 -10.86 -4.92
C ARG A 191 -4.62 -9.60 -5.13
N ARG A 192 -5.02 -9.33 -6.37
CA ARG A 192 -5.92 -8.23 -6.75
C ARG A 192 -7.39 -8.63 -6.72
N ASP A 193 -7.70 -9.93 -6.74
CA ASP A 193 -9.07 -10.42 -6.66
C ASP A 193 -9.66 -10.13 -5.27
N PRO A 194 -10.73 -9.34 -5.15
CA PRO A 194 -11.27 -8.98 -3.84
C PRO A 194 -11.71 -10.18 -3.00
N VAL A 195 -12.29 -11.20 -3.63
CA VAL A 195 -12.79 -12.40 -2.94
C VAL A 195 -11.64 -13.33 -2.58
N ARG A 196 -10.84 -13.74 -3.57
CA ARG A 196 -9.75 -14.69 -3.37
C ARG A 196 -8.73 -14.18 -2.34
N ALA A 197 -8.36 -12.88 -2.46
CA ALA A 197 -7.43 -12.27 -1.53
C ALA A 197 -8.00 -12.15 -0.11
N SER A 198 -9.31 -11.90 0.05
CA SER A 198 -9.94 -11.81 1.37
C SER A 198 -9.96 -13.15 2.10
N TYR A 199 -10.32 -14.24 1.42
CA TYR A 199 -10.23 -15.58 2.01
C TYR A 199 -8.80 -15.99 2.36
N ALA A 200 -7.82 -15.64 1.51
CA ALA A 200 -6.41 -15.87 1.80
C ALA A 200 -5.94 -15.06 3.04
N ALA A 201 -6.39 -13.80 3.16
CA ALA A 201 -6.06 -12.94 4.30
C ALA A 201 -6.69 -13.46 5.60
N ALA A 202 -7.97 -13.83 5.57
CA ALA A 202 -8.66 -14.43 6.72
C ALA A 202 -7.95 -15.72 7.17
N HIS A 203 -7.54 -16.58 6.23
CA HIS A 203 -6.76 -17.76 6.55
C HIS A 203 -5.40 -17.42 7.20
N TYR A 204 -4.68 -16.43 6.67
CA TYR A 204 -3.40 -15.99 7.22
C TYR A 204 -3.56 -15.38 8.62
N LEU A 205 -4.55 -14.51 8.82
CA LEU A 205 -4.86 -13.90 10.12
C LEU A 205 -5.21 -14.96 11.18
N ARG A 206 -6.01 -15.97 10.80
CA ARG A 206 -6.30 -17.11 11.68
C ARG A 206 -5.03 -17.86 12.08
N ASP A 207 -4.12 -18.10 11.15
CA ASP A 207 -2.88 -18.80 11.46
C ASP A 207 -1.95 -17.96 12.35
N LEU A 208 -1.92 -16.65 12.16
CA LEU A 208 -1.20 -15.74 13.08
C LEU A 208 -1.83 -15.74 14.48
N TYR A 209 -3.17 -15.77 14.57
CA TYR A 209 -3.83 -15.83 15.87
C TYR A 209 -3.54 -17.12 16.64
N LYS A 210 -3.41 -18.26 15.97
CA LYS A 210 -2.96 -19.51 16.60
C LYS A 210 -1.55 -19.41 17.20
N ILE A 211 -0.69 -18.52 16.68
CA ILE A 211 0.67 -18.32 17.18
C ILE A 211 0.68 -17.38 18.39
N PHE A 212 -0.06 -16.26 18.32
CA PHE A 212 0.09 -15.18 19.28
C PHE A 212 -1.05 -15.12 20.33
N GLY A 213 -2.29 -15.51 19.96
CA GLY A 213 -3.46 -15.46 20.83
C GLY A 213 -3.92 -14.05 21.20
N ASP A 214 -3.30 -13.02 20.64
CA ASP A 214 -3.56 -11.60 20.87
C ASP A 214 -3.70 -10.87 19.54
N TRP A 215 -4.77 -10.12 19.34
CA TRP A 215 -5.09 -9.49 18.06
C TRP A 215 -4.15 -8.34 17.71
N ASN A 216 -3.71 -7.55 18.68
CA ASN A 216 -2.75 -6.46 18.41
C ASN A 216 -1.40 -7.01 17.96
N LEU A 217 -0.98 -8.15 18.53
CA LEU A 217 0.21 -8.88 18.06
C LEU A 217 0.00 -9.49 16.67
N VAL A 218 -1.22 -10.01 16.39
CA VAL A 218 -1.58 -10.55 15.06
C VAL A 218 -1.52 -9.46 13.99
N ILE A 219 -2.12 -8.30 14.25
CA ILE A 219 -2.11 -7.15 13.36
C ILE A 219 -0.68 -6.69 13.11
N ALA A 220 0.14 -6.57 14.15
CA ALA A 220 1.56 -6.24 14.00
C ALA A 220 2.32 -7.32 13.21
N ALA A 221 2.03 -8.61 13.45
CA ALA A 221 2.66 -9.73 12.73
C ALA A 221 2.24 -9.81 11.25
N TYR A 222 1.04 -9.36 10.93
CA TYR A 222 0.59 -9.26 9.53
C TYR A 222 1.51 -8.33 8.72
N ASN A 223 1.89 -7.19 9.30
CA ASN A 223 2.79 -6.22 8.69
C ASN A 223 4.25 -6.71 8.60
N CYS A 224 4.87 -7.12 9.71
CA CYS A 224 6.31 -7.40 9.74
C CYS A 224 6.68 -8.88 9.76
N GLY A 225 5.69 -9.76 9.73
CA GLY A 225 5.85 -11.21 9.86
C GLY A 225 6.03 -11.70 11.31
N PRO A 226 5.62 -12.97 11.58
CA PRO A 226 5.63 -13.52 12.93
C PRO A 226 7.02 -13.60 13.58
N GLU A 227 8.06 -13.77 12.79
CA GLU A 227 9.44 -13.84 13.30
C GLU A 227 9.92 -12.50 13.86
N ALA A 228 9.47 -11.36 13.31
CA ALA A 228 9.83 -10.05 13.83
C ALA A 228 9.18 -9.80 15.19
N ILE A 229 7.91 -10.21 15.36
CA ILE A 229 7.20 -10.14 16.63
C ILE A 229 7.85 -11.05 17.68
N ASN A 230 8.18 -12.29 17.33
CA ASN A 230 8.89 -13.19 18.25
C ASN A 230 10.24 -12.62 18.70
N ARG A 231 11.00 -11.97 17.81
CA ARG A 231 12.24 -11.28 18.21
C ARG A 231 11.96 -10.10 19.16
N ALA A 232 10.88 -9.35 18.98
CA ALA A 232 10.51 -8.25 19.87
C ALA A 232 10.09 -8.79 21.26
N ILE A 233 9.29 -9.85 21.31
CA ILE A 233 8.90 -10.55 22.54
C ILE A 233 10.15 -11.05 23.28
N HIS A 234 11.09 -11.68 22.59
CA HIS A 234 12.34 -12.14 23.22
C HIS A 234 13.17 -10.98 23.80
N ARG A 235 13.25 -9.84 23.08
CA ARG A 235 14.00 -8.65 23.56
C ARG A 235 13.33 -7.93 24.72
N SER A 236 12.03 -8.09 24.90
CA SER A 236 11.24 -7.54 26.01
C SER A 236 11.16 -8.49 27.21
N ASN A 237 11.99 -9.52 27.29
CA ASN A 237 11.97 -10.54 28.33
C ASN A 237 10.68 -11.39 28.36
N GLY A 238 10.05 -11.59 27.21
CA GLY A 238 8.88 -12.46 27.08
C GLY A 238 7.51 -11.76 27.18
N GLU A 239 7.49 -10.44 27.20
CA GLU A 239 6.24 -9.65 27.17
C GLU A 239 5.43 -9.97 25.91
N LYS A 240 4.12 -10.19 26.06
CA LYS A 240 3.18 -10.51 24.97
C LYS A 240 2.10 -9.44 24.80
N ASP A 241 2.37 -8.24 25.19
CA ASP A 241 1.51 -7.08 24.96
C ASP A 241 2.13 -6.18 23.90
N TYR A 242 1.35 -5.75 22.90
CA TYR A 242 1.86 -4.92 21.80
C TYR A 242 2.52 -3.63 22.29
N TRP A 243 1.92 -2.93 23.24
CA TRP A 243 2.44 -1.64 23.72
C TRP A 243 3.69 -1.81 24.58
N ARG A 244 3.86 -2.96 25.24
CA ARG A 244 5.08 -3.30 25.99
C ARG A 244 6.24 -3.68 25.07
N ILE A 245 5.97 -4.39 23.97
CA ILE A 245 7.01 -4.73 22.98
C ILE A 245 7.26 -3.62 21.96
N TYR A 246 6.45 -2.57 21.96
CA TYR A 246 6.50 -1.43 21.04
C TYR A 246 7.91 -0.87 20.78
N PRO A 247 8.77 -0.62 21.80
CA PRO A 247 10.13 -0.09 21.60
C PRO A 247 11.04 -1.04 20.81
N TYR A 248 10.72 -2.32 20.76
CA TYR A 248 11.51 -3.36 20.11
C TYR A 248 11.03 -3.71 18.70
N LEU A 249 9.88 -3.16 18.28
CA LEU A 249 9.30 -3.36 16.96
C LEU A 249 10.04 -2.55 15.88
N PRO A 250 9.99 -3.00 14.60
CA PRO A 250 10.38 -2.17 13.47
C PRO A 250 9.60 -0.85 13.46
N LYS A 251 10.20 0.24 13.00
CA LYS A 251 9.57 1.58 13.02
C LYS A 251 8.21 1.61 12.31
N GLU A 252 8.12 1.01 11.13
CA GLU A 252 6.88 0.88 10.36
C GLU A 252 5.79 0.14 11.16
N THR A 253 6.15 -0.95 11.83
CA THR A 253 5.21 -1.77 12.60
C THR A 253 4.69 -1.05 13.86
N ARG A 254 5.47 -0.10 14.42
CA ARG A 254 5.02 0.74 15.54
C ARG A 254 3.84 1.63 15.16
N GLY A 255 3.75 2.06 13.91
CA GLY A 255 2.63 2.84 13.41
C GLY A 255 1.42 1.99 13.00
N TYR A 256 1.60 0.70 12.80
CA TYR A 256 0.60 -0.12 12.11
C TYR A 256 -0.66 -0.39 12.96
N VAL A 257 -0.52 -0.80 14.22
CA VAL A 257 -1.68 -0.99 15.13
C VAL A 257 -2.37 0.35 15.45
N PRO A 258 -1.66 1.44 15.79
CA PRO A 258 -2.29 2.75 15.91
C PRO A 258 -3.05 3.21 14.66
N ALA A 259 -2.49 2.96 13.47
CA ALA A 259 -3.18 3.26 12.20
C ALA A 259 -4.45 2.42 12.03
N PHE A 260 -4.41 1.14 12.41
CA PHE A 260 -5.58 0.25 12.37
C PHE A 260 -6.70 0.74 13.31
N ILE A 261 -6.36 1.13 14.54
CA ILE A 261 -7.32 1.69 15.50
C ILE A 261 -7.94 2.98 14.93
N ALA A 262 -7.11 3.88 14.40
CA ALA A 262 -7.58 5.12 13.80
C ALA A 262 -8.42 4.89 12.54
N ALA A 263 -8.11 3.88 11.71
CA ALA A 263 -8.93 3.49 10.57
C ALA A 263 -10.30 3.00 11.01
N ASN A 264 -10.38 2.13 12.03
CA ASN A 264 -11.64 1.72 12.61
C ASN A 264 -12.43 2.93 13.12
N TYR A 265 -11.79 3.83 13.85
CA TYR A 265 -12.43 5.04 14.36
C TYR A 265 -12.99 5.90 13.22
N ILE A 266 -12.17 6.30 12.25
CA ILE A 266 -12.61 7.25 11.22
C ILE A 266 -13.67 6.69 10.28
N MET A 267 -13.61 5.38 9.96
CA MET A 267 -14.60 4.72 9.11
C MET A 267 -15.96 4.54 9.79
N ASN A 268 -16.02 4.62 11.13
CA ASN A 268 -17.28 4.58 11.91
C ASN A 268 -17.77 5.98 12.31
N TYR A 269 -16.87 6.93 12.57
CA TYR A 269 -17.18 8.27 13.06
C TYR A 269 -16.91 9.38 12.04
N TYR A 270 -16.96 9.07 10.74
CA TYR A 270 -16.69 10.04 9.67
C TYR A 270 -17.68 11.21 9.65
N CYS A 271 -18.95 10.96 10.04
CA CYS A 271 -19.97 12.02 10.12
C CYS A 271 -19.59 13.09 11.16
N GLU A 272 -19.08 12.67 12.31
CA GLU A 272 -18.64 13.55 13.39
C GLU A 272 -17.43 14.41 13.00
N HIS A 273 -16.72 13.98 11.96
CA HIS A 273 -15.61 14.73 11.36
C HIS A 273 -16.02 15.50 10.10
N ASN A 274 -17.32 15.61 9.83
CA ASN A 274 -17.87 16.28 8.63
C ASN A 274 -17.27 15.73 7.32
N ILE A 275 -17.03 14.42 7.22
CA ILE A 275 -16.51 13.79 6.00
C ILE A 275 -17.68 13.19 5.21
N CYS A 276 -17.90 13.69 4.01
CA CYS A 276 -18.91 13.16 3.09
C CYS A 276 -18.33 11.97 2.31
N PRO A 277 -19.01 10.80 2.29
CA PRO A 277 -18.65 9.72 1.38
C PRO A 277 -18.76 10.16 -0.08
N MET A 278 -17.82 9.77 -0.93
CA MET A 278 -18.01 9.87 -2.37
C MET A 278 -19.01 8.81 -2.84
N ARG A 279 -19.77 9.14 -3.90
CA ARG A 279 -20.61 8.14 -4.55
C ARG A 279 -19.75 7.24 -5.44
N ALA A 280 -19.87 5.92 -5.27
CA ALA A 280 -19.21 4.94 -6.12
C ALA A 280 -20.20 4.36 -7.12
N ASP A 281 -19.85 4.35 -8.40
CA ASP A 281 -20.65 3.72 -9.46
C ASP A 281 -20.34 2.21 -9.60
N LEU A 282 -19.89 1.59 -8.52
CA LEU A 282 -19.75 0.14 -8.44
C LEU A 282 -21.12 -0.50 -8.24
N PRO A 283 -21.42 -1.62 -8.92
CA PRO A 283 -22.70 -2.29 -8.77
C PRO A 283 -22.85 -2.84 -7.34
N VAL A 284 -24.00 -2.61 -6.75
CA VAL A 284 -24.31 -3.05 -5.36
C VAL A 284 -24.26 -4.56 -5.24
N LYS A 285 -24.64 -5.30 -6.29
CA LYS A 285 -24.62 -6.77 -6.29
C LYS A 285 -23.90 -7.27 -7.54
N THR A 286 -22.98 -8.17 -7.32
CA THR A 286 -22.24 -8.87 -8.39
C THR A 286 -22.34 -10.37 -8.21
N ASP A 287 -22.23 -11.10 -9.32
CA ASP A 287 -22.08 -12.53 -9.33
C ASP A 287 -21.04 -12.94 -10.37
N THR A 288 -20.69 -14.20 -10.45
CA THR A 288 -19.66 -14.70 -11.34
C THR A 288 -20.23 -15.70 -12.34
N VAL A 289 -19.75 -15.60 -13.58
CA VAL A 289 -19.91 -16.66 -14.59
C VAL A 289 -18.61 -17.42 -14.74
N VAL A 290 -18.70 -18.73 -14.95
CA VAL A 290 -17.54 -19.58 -15.22
C VAL A 290 -17.24 -19.55 -16.71
N VAL A 291 -16.06 -19.09 -17.06
CA VAL A 291 -15.58 -18.98 -18.44
C VAL A 291 -14.64 -20.12 -18.73
N ASN A 292 -14.95 -20.92 -19.76
CA ASN A 292 -14.20 -22.12 -20.20
C ASN A 292 -13.39 -21.88 -21.49
N ARG A 293 -13.49 -20.68 -22.06
CA ARG A 293 -12.78 -20.23 -23.28
C ARG A 293 -12.05 -18.94 -22.98
N ASP A 294 -11.04 -18.59 -23.75
CA ASP A 294 -10.39 -17.29 -23.60
C ASP A 294 -11.37 -16.19 -24.06
N VAL A 295 -11.54 -15.15 -23.24
CA VAL A 295 -12.39 -14.01 -23.56
C VAL A 295 -11.72 -12.71 -23.16
N HIS A 296 -11.75 -11.71 -24.05
CA HIS A 296 -11.27 -10.38 -23.78
C HIS A 296 -12.40 -9.50 -23.19
N PHE A 297 -12.09 -8.63 -22.25
CA PHE A 297 -13.08 -7.75 -21.61
C PHE A 297 -13.86 -6.89 -22.61
N GLU A 298 -13.23 -6.49 -23.72
CA GLU A 298 -13.91 -5.74 -24.78
C GLU A 298 -14.98 -6.56 -25.49
N GLN A 299 -14.80 -7.89 -25.64
CA GLN A 299 -15.85 -8.78 -26.19
C GLN A 299 -17.09 -8.77 -25.29
N VAL A 300 -16.86 -8.91 -23.97
CA VAL A 300 -17.94 -8.88 -22.97
C VAL A 300 -18.62 -7.53 -22.94
N ALA A 301 -17.85 -6.46 -22.81
CA ALA A 301 -18.35 -5.10 -22.70
C ALA A 301 -19.19 -4.71 -23.93
N LYS A 302 -18.69 -5.01 -25.13
CA LYS A 302 -19.36 -4.63 -26.38
C LYS A 302 -20.67 -5.35 -26.60
N VAL A 303 -20.71 -6.66 -26.36
CA VAL A 303 -21.92 -7.47 -26.58
C VAL A 303 -22.98 -7.20 -25.51
N LEU A 304 -22.54 -6.99 -24.25
CA LEU A 304 -23.46 -6.70 -23.14
C LEU A 304 -23.82 -5.23 -22.99
N GLY A 305 -23.28 -4.33 -23.83
CA GLY A 305 -23.52 -2.89 -23.71
C GLY A 305 -22.96 -2.28 -22.42
N MET A 306 -21.90 -2.83 -21.87
CA MET A 306 -21.24 -2.36 -20.65
C MET A 306 -20.02 -1.47 -20.97
N ASP A 307 -19.59 -0.65 -20.00
CA ASP A 307 -18.29 -0.02 -20.06
C ASP A 307 -17.18 -1.05 -19.81
N VAL A 308 -16.16 -1.07 -20.66
CA VAL A 308 -15.01 -1.96 -20.52
C VAL A 308 -14.23 -1.69 -19.20
N ASP A 309 -14.21 -0.44 -18.73
CA ASP A 309 -13.55 -0.10 -17.48
C ASP A 309 -14.32 -0.63 -16.27
N GLN A 310 -15.65 -0.72 -16.35
CA GLN A 310 -16.46 -1.41 -15.33
C GLN A 310 -16.12 -2.91 -15.26
N VAL A 311 -15.97 -3.58 -16.42
CA VAL A 311 -15.55 -4.99 -16.45
C VAL A 311 -14.16 -5.18 -15.84
N LYS A 312 -13.21 -4.27 -16.13
CA LYS A 312 -11.86 -4.29 -15.54
C LYS A 312 -11.87 -4.10 -14.02
N GLN A 313 -12.67 -3.17 -13.53
CA GLN A 313 -12.79 -2.87 -12.09
C GLN A 313 -13.33 -4.05 -11.29
N LEU A 314 -14.30 -4.77 -11.87
CA LEU A 314 -14.87 -5.95 -11.27
C LEU A 314 -13.92 -7.17 -11.33
N ASN A 315 -12.91 -7.13 -12.21
CA ASN A 315 -12.00 -8.24 -12.49
C ASN A 315 -10.51 -7.82 -12.48
N PRO A 316 -10.02 -7.15 -11.43
CA PRO A 316 -8.67 -6.59 -11.39
C PRO A 316 -7.55 -7.64 -11.38
N GLN A 317 -7.87 -8.92 -11.14
CA GLN A 317 -6.94 -10.03 -11.18
C GLN A 317 -6.40 -10.33 -12.58
N TYR A 318 -7.14 -10.01 -13.65
CA TYR A 318 -6.73 -10.29 -15.02
C TYR A 318 -5.85 -9.17 -15.58
N ARG A 319 -4.56 -9.42 -15.63
CA ARG A 319 -3.53 -8.40 -15.92
C ARG A 319 -3.55 -7.83 -17.34
N ARG A 320 -4.19 -8.51 -18.28
CA ARG A 320 -4.19 -8.17 -19.72
C ARG A 320 -5.59 -8.04 -20.30
N ASN A 321 -6.58 -7.82 -19.47
CA ASN A 321 -7.99 -7.78 -19.85
C ASN A 321 -8.50 -9.07 -20.54
N VAL A 322 -7.83 -10.19 -20.30
CA VAL A 322 -8.19 -11.48 -20.86
C VAL A 322 -8.42 -12.48 -19.74
N VAL A 323 -9.57 -13.11 -19.74
CA VAL A 323 -9.87 -14.28 -18.93
C VAL A 323 -9.37 -15.51 -19.69
N ASN A 324 -8.38 -16.22 -19.13
CA ASN A 324 -7.74 -17.38 -19.78
C ASN A 324 -8.50 -18.69 -19.49
N GLY A 325 -9.80 -18.71 -19.79
CA GLY A 325 -10.70 -19.81 -19.47
C GLY A 325 -10.32 -21.15 -20.11
N ARG A 326 -9.66 -21.13 -21.25
CA ARG A 326 -9.17 -22.34 -21.93
C ARG A 326 -8.07 -23.07 -21.14
N THR A 327 -7.23 -22.37 -20.42
CA THR A 327 -6.18 -22.98 -19.60
C THR A 327 -6.77 -23.61 -18.33
N LYS A 328 -7.74 -22.92 -17.72
CA LYS A 328 -8.43 -23.34 -16.51
C LYS A 328 -9.79 -22.62 -16.47
N PRO A 329 -10.90 -23.31 -16.14
CA PRO A 329 -12.17 -22.63 -15.88
C PRO A 329 -11.96 -21.48 -14.92
N SER A 330 -12.33 -20.28 -15.32
CA SER A 330 -12.02 -19.03 -14.62
C SER A 330 -13.27 -18.20 -14.38
N ALA A 331 -13.36 -17.58 -13.21
CA ALA A 331 -14.51 -16.76 -12.86
C ALA A 331 -14.39 -15.35 -13.47
N LEU A 332 -15.42 -14.91 -14.16
CA LEU A 332 -15.62 -13.52 -14.58
C LEU A 332 -16.74 -12.91 -13.74
N ARG A 333 -16.45 -11.86 -13.01
CA ARG A 333 -17.41 -11.12 -12.17
C ARG A 333 -18.14 -10.07 -13.00
N LEU A 334 -19.45 -10.05 -12.88
CA LEU A 334 -20.34 -9.13 -13.56
C LEU A 334 -21.40 -8.59 -12.58
N PRO A 335 -22.06 -7.45 -12.88
CA PRO A 335 -23.29 -7.08 -12.19
C PRO A 335 -24.31 -8.21 -12.31
N VAL A 336 -25.06 -8.51 -11.25
CA VAL A 336 -26.05 -9.62 -11.24
C VAL A 336 -27.01 -9.50 -12.44
N ALA A 337 -27.43 -8.28 -12.78
CA ALA A 337 -28.33 -8.03 -13.92
C ALA A 337 -27.74 -8.44 -15.28
N MET A 338 -26.41 -8.56 -15.40
CA MET A 338 -25.72 -8.92 -16.64
C MET A 338 -25.35 -10.42 -16.74
N VAL A 339 -25.52 -11.18 -15.68
CA VAL A 339 -25.16 -12.62 -15.65
C VAL A 339 -26.04 -13.42 -16.62
N GLY A 340 -27.36 -13.22 -16.60
CA GLY A 340 -28.28 -13.85 -17.56
C GLY A 340 -27.95 -13.46 -18.99
N ASN A 341 -27.75 -12.18 -19.24
CA ASN A 341 -27.39 -11.66 -20.56
C ASN A 341 -26.06 -12.25 -21.09
N PHE A 342 -25.09 -12.52 -20.21
CA PHE A 342 -23.83 -13.17 -20.58
C PHE A 342 -24.10 -14.60 -21.06
N ILE A 343 -24.88 -15.37 -20.31
CA ILE A 343 -25.20 -16.78 -20.64
C ILE A 343 -25.96 -16.85 -21.97
N ASP A 344 -26.95 -16.00 -22.16
CA ASP A 344 -27.79 -15.97 -23.37
C ASP A 344 -27.01 -15.54 -24.64
N ASN A 345 -25.93 -14.74 -24.47
CA ASN A 345 -25.14 -14.21 -25.58
C ASN A 345 -23.72 -14.78 -25.63
N GLU A 346 -23.45 -15.89 -24.96
CA GLU A 346 -22.10 -16.45 -24.83
C GLU A 346 -21.40 -16.65 -26.19
N ASP A 347 -22.07 -17.24 -27.16
CA ASP A 347 -21.52 -17.47 -28.51
C ASP A 347 -21.20 -16.14 -29.24
N SER A 348 -22.06 -15.15 -29.11
CA SER A 348 -21.85 -13.81 -29.70
C SER A 348 -20.65 -13.10 -29.07
N ILE A 349 -20.45 -13.26 -27.76
CA ILE A 349 -19.30 -12.72 -27.02
C ILE A 349 -18.00 -13.32 -27.56
N TYR A 350 -17.94 -14.63 -27.68
CA TYR A 350 -16.73 -15.29 -28.19
C TYR A 350 -16.48 -15.06 -29.69
N ALA A 351 -17.53 -14.79 -30.48
CA ALA A 351 -17.42 -14.49 -31.91
C ALA A 351 -16.95 -13.05 -32.21
N TYR A 352 -17.04 -12.12 -31.21
CA TYR A 352 -16.69 -10.72 -31.44
C TYR A 352 -15.17 -10.54 -31.54
N ARG A 353 -14.63 -10.32 -32.74
CA ARG A 353 -13.23 -9.97 -33.06
C ARG A 353 -12.14 -10.79 -32.33
N PRO A 354 -12.25 -12.13 -32.24
CA PRO A 354 -11.31 -12.93 -31.45
C PRO A 354 -9.87 -12.84 -31.98
N ASP A 355 -9.68 -12.78 -33.32
CA ASP A 355 -8.34 -12.75 -33.94
C ASP A 355 -7.59 -11.45 -33.65
N GLU A 356 -8.29 -10.38 -33.37
CA GLU A 356 -7.68 -9.08 -33.04
C GLU A 356 -7.42 -8.94 -31.53
N LEU A 357 -8.37 -9.40 -30.70
CA LEU A 357 -8.37 -9.19 -29.25
C LEU A 357 -7.61 -10.29 -28.50
N LEU A 358 -7.66 -11.53 -28.99
CA LEU A 358 -7.00 -12.67 -28.37
C LEU A 358 -5.71 -13.03 -29.12
N THR A 359 -4.70 -12.18 -28.99
CA THR A 359 -3.36 -12.52 -29.52
C THR A 359 -2.80 -13.72 -28.76
N LYS A 360 -2.05 -14.61 -29.46
CA LYS A 360 -1.37 -15.78 -28.84
C LYS A 360 -0.46 -15.28 -27.70
N ARG A 361 -0.84 -15.57 -26.47
CA ARG A 361 -0.08 -15.20 -25.26
C ARG A 361 0.13 -16.45 -24.43
N LEU A 362 1.38 -16.89 -24.34
CA LEU A 362 1.77 -17.97 -23.44
C LEU A 362 1.83 -17.44 -22.01
N GLU A 363 1.31 -18.22 -21.07
CA GLU A 363 1.50 -17.99 -19.65
C GLU A 363 2.98 -18.17 -19.30
N VAL A 364 3.53 -17.23 -18.54
CA VAL A 364 4.90 -17.29 -18.03
C VAL A 364 4.85 -17.27 -16.50
N ALA A 365 5.48 -18.23 -15.86
CA ALA A 365 5.61 -18.24 -14.41
C ALA A 365 6.33 -16.98 -13.92
N VAL A 366 5.74 -16.31 -12.94
CA VAL A 366 6.35 -15.13 -12.31
C VAL A 366 7.39 -15.61 -11.30
N ASN A 367 8.59 -15.00 -11.34
CA ASN A 367 9.62 -15.27 -10.33
C ASN A 367 9.09 -14.95 -8.93
N THR A 368 9.14 -15.95 -8.06
CA THR A 368 8.63 -15.88 -6.68
C THR A 368 9.67 -15.41 -5.67
N GLU A 369 10.92 -15.21 -6.09
CA GLU A 369 11.96 -14.71 -5.18
C GLU A 369 11.62 -13.28 -4.78
N THR A 370 11.35 -13.08 -3.50
CA THR A 370 11.20 -11.76 -2.90
C THR A 370 12.54 -11.05 -3.03
N PRO A 371 12.61 -9.83 -3.60
CA PRO A 371 13.83 -9.06 -3.56
C PRO A 371 14.18 -8.81 -2.10
N THR A 372 15.23 -9.48 -1.59
CA THR A 372 15.78 -9.20 -0.28
C THR A 372 16.36 -7.80 -0.31
N VAL A 373 15.62 -6.83 0.19
CA VAL A 373 16.14 -5.49 0.49
C VAL A 373 17.03 -5.65 1.72
N SER A 374 18.32 -5.88 1.50
CA SER A 374 19.29 -5.85 2.59
C SER A 374 19.45 -4.38 3.02
N TYR A 375 18.79 -4.00 4.10
CA TYR A 375 19.10 -2.78 4.82
C TYR A 375 20.51 -2.94 5.40
N ARG A 376 21.51 -2.39 4.72
CA ARG A 376 22.83 -2.20 5.29
C ARG A 376 22.70 -1.15 6.38
N SER A 377 22.53 -1.58 7.62
CA SER A 377 22.73 -0.73 8.78
C SER A 377 24.14 -0.15 8.69
N LYS A 378 24.24 1.19 8.67
CA LYS A 378 25.52 1.88 8.86
C LYS A 378 25.96 1.65 10.31
N GLY A 379 26.56 0.50 10.57
CA GLY A 379 27.25 0.23 11.82
C GLY A 379 28.46 1.17 11.92
N ARG A 380 28.46 2.04 12.93
CA ARG A 380 29.67 2.77 13.36
C ARG A 380 30.74 1.75 13.75
N GLY A 381 31.68 1.52 12.84
CA GLY A 381 32.83 0.67 13.09
C GLY A 381 33.78 1.31 14.11
N ARG A 382 33.96 0.67 15.24
CA ARG A 382 35.10 0.90 16.13
C ARG A 382 36.39 0.45 15.40
N HIS A 383 37.35 1.36 15.32
CA HIS A 383 38.71 1.05 14.86
C HIS A 383 39.35 -0.05 15.68
N SER A 384 39.67 -1.16 15.06
CA SER A 384 40.72 -2.08 15.51
C SER A 384 41.77 -2.13 14.41
N LYS A 385 42.98 -1.66 14.72
CA LYS A 385 44.15 -1.75 13.87
C LYS A 385 44.64 -3.18 13.93
N SER A 386 44.66 -3.92 12.83
CA SER A 386 45.60 -5.00 12.60
C SER A 386 46.16 -4.93 11.19
N ARG A 387 47.48 -4.77 11.14
CA ARG A 387 48.30 -4.81 9.94
C ARG A 387 48.39 -6.24 9.44
N THR A 388 47.97 -6.51 8.21
CA THR A 388 48.63 -7.51 7.37
C THR A 388 48.48 -7.11 5.91
N ARG A 389 49.62 -6.80 5.28
CA ARG A 389 49.80 -6.63 3.84
C ARG A 389 49.54 -7.97 3.16
N ARG A 390 48.64 -8.00 2.17
CA ARG A 390 48.79 -8.86 0.99
C ARG A 390 48.08 -8.16 -0.19
N GLY A 391 48.87 -7.79 -1.21
CA GLY A 391 48.39 -7.26 -2.46
C GLY A 391 47.52 -8.27 -3.21
N SER A 392 46.33 -7.89 -3.61
CA SER A 392 45.55 -8.61 -4.61
C SER A 392 45.38 -7.73 -5.83
N ASN A 393 46.00 -8.16 -6.89
CA ASN A 393 45.87 -7.68 -8.27
C ASN A 393 44.38 -7.64 -8.64
N GLY A 394 43.82 -6.43 -8.73
CA GLY A 394 42.41 -6.21 -9.08
C GLY A 394 42.16 -6.62 -10.54
N ARG A 395 41.75 -7.84 -10.79
CA ARG A 395 41.26 -8.28 -12.11
C ARG A 395 40.08 -7.40 -12.52
N ARG A 396 40.27 -6.60 -13.57
CA ARG A 396 39.23 -5.80 -14.22
C ARG A 396 38.14 -6.74 -14.72
N ARG A 397 36.97 -6.72 -14.07
CA ARG A 397 35.82 -7.50 -14.52
C ARG A 397 35.05 -6.75 -15.63
N SER A 398 34.82 -7.42 -16.76
CA SER A 398 33.97 -6.94 -17.84
C SER A 398 32.86 -7.95 -18.13
N VAL A 399 31.70 -7.46 -18.61
CA VAL A 399 30.54 -8.25 -18.99
C VAL A 399 30.21 -7.94 -20.43
N THR A 400 29.89 -8.95 -21.25
CA THR A 400 29.41 -8.77 -22.61
C THR A 400 27.93 -8.41 -22.61
N ILE A 401 27.54 -7.34 -23.32
CA ILE A 401 26.17 -6.90 -23.48
C ILE A 401 25.43 -7.91 -24.36
N ARG A 402 24.31 -8.43 -23.87
CA ARG A 402 23.43 -9.33 -24.64
C ARG A 402 22.34 -8.54 -25.32
N GLN A 403 21.69 -9.12 -26.32
CA GLN A 403 20.53 -8.51 -26.97
C GLN A 403 19.39 -8.34 -25.95
N GLY A 404 18.87 -7.11 -25.82
CA GLY A 404 17.85 -6.75 -24.82
C GLY A 404 18.40 -6.26 -23.48
N ASP A 405 19.71 -6.35 -23.19
CA ASP A 405 20.29 -5.83 -21.94
C ASP A 405 20.15 -4.29 -21.86
N THR A 406 19.75 -3.81 -20.67
CA THR A 406 19.79 -2.38 -20.32
C THR A 406 20.94 -2.09 -19.36
N LEU A 407 21.39 -0.82 -19.29
CA LEU A 407 22.42 -0.41 -18.32
C LEU A 407 21.99 -0.69 -16.88
N SER A 408 20.71 -0.59 -16.59
CA SER A 408 20.14 -0.87 -15.25
C SER A 408 20.24 -2.35 -14.88
N GLU A 409 19.91 -3.24 -15.80
CA GLU A 409 20.02 -4.68 -15.59
C GLU A 409 21.46 -5.15 -15.45
N ILE A 410 22.37 -4.62 -16.31
CA ILE A 410 23.80 -4.92 -16.21
C ILE A 410 24.36 -4.41 -14.89
N ALA A 411 23.97 -3.22 -14.43
CA ALA A 411 24.39 -2.66 -13.16
C ALA A 411 23.95 -3.57 -12.01
N ARG A 412 22.68 -3.98 -11.99
CA ARG A 412 22.11 -4.88 -10.98
C ARG A 412 22.82 -6.23 -10.96
N ARG A 413 22.94 -6.90 -12.11
CA ARG A 413 23.60 -8.21 -12.26
C ARG A 413 25.08 -8.19 -11.87
N SER A 414 25.73 -7.03 -12.02
CA SER A 414 27.17 -6.86 -11.73
C SER A 414 27.46 -6.26 -10.35
N GLY A 415 26.45 -6.02 -9.53
CA GLY A 415 26.59 -5.43 -8.19
C GLY A 415 27.18 -4.01 -8.21
N THR A 416 26.76 -3.18 -9.20
CA THR A 416 27.24 -1.81 -9.41
C THR A 416 26.09 -0.86 -9.71
N THR A 417 26.35 0.43 -9.88
CA THR A 417 25.31 1.42 -10.22
C THR A 417 25.44 1.84 -11.69
N VAL A 418 24.33 2.29 -12.29
CA VAL A 418 24.30 2.82 -13.68
C VAL A 418 25.29 3.97 -13.85
N SER A 419 25.35 4.88 -12.86
CA SER A 419 26.29 6.02 -12.87
C SER A 419 27.75 5.57 -12.89
N LYS A 420 28.08 4.51 -12.13
CA LYS A 420 29.42 3.93 -12.09
C LYS A 420 29.77 3.21 -13.40
N LEU A 421 28.81 2.48 -14.00
CA LEU A 421 28.97 1.86 -15.32
C LEU A 421 29.23 2.91 -16.41
N LYS A 422 28.45 3.98 -16.45
CA LYS A 422 28.64 5.08 -17.39
C LYS A 422 30.02 5.71 -17.25
N ARG A 423 30.46 6.03 -16.03
CA ARG A 423 31.76 6.61 -15.75
C ARG A 423 32.91 5.69 -16.14
N LEU A 424 32.85 4.39 -15.86
CA LEU A 424 33.90 3.40 -16.16
C LEU A 424 34.05 3.16 -17.68
N ASN A 425 32.97 3.36 -18.44
CA ASN A 425 32.92 3.09 -19.88
C ASN A 425 32.79 4.36 -20.75
N LYS A 426 32.83 5.55 -20.13
CA LYS A 426 32.68 6.86 -20.79
C LYS A 426 31.39 6.96 -21.64
N ILE A 427 30.28 6.46 -21.09
CA ILE A 427 28.97 6.49 -21.74
C ILE A 427 28.21 7.72 -21.27
N SER A 428 27.82 8.62 -22.18
CA SER A 428 27.03 9.83 -21.87
C SER A 428 25.51 9.59 -21.91
N GLY A 429 25.04 8.65 -22.75
CA GLY A 429 23.61 8.30 -22.91
C GLY A 429 23.21 6.99 -22.25
N THR A 430 22.11 6.41 -22.70
CA THR A 430 21.60 5.09 -22.28
C THR A 430 21.80 4.01 -23.35
N ASN A 431 22.23 4.40 -24.57
CA ASN A 431 22.37 3.47 -25.69
C ASN A 431 23.61 2.59 -25.53
N ILE A 432 23.40 1.29 -25.50
CA ILE A 432 24.41 0.26 -25.46
C ILE A 432 24.17 -0.73 -26.62
N ARG A 433 25.25 -1.29 -27.21
CA ARG A 433 25.10 -2.24 -28.30
C ARG A 433 25.45 -3.65 -27.84
N ALA A 434 24.57 -4.62 -28.17
CA ALA A 434 24.83 -6.04 -27.94
C ALA A 434 26.15 -6.48 -28.58
N GLY A 435 26.85 -7.42 -27.94
CA GLY A 435 28.16 -7.91 -28.36
C GLY A 435 29.37 -7.11 -27.84
N LYS A 436 29.19 -5.87 -27.37
CA LYS A 436 30.29 -5.08 -26.78
C LYS A 436 30.53 -5.46 -25.31
N LYS A 437 31.80 -5.37 -24.87
CA LYS A 437 32.19 -5.58 -23.46
C LYS A 437 32.08 -4.29 -22.66
N LEU A 438 31.42 -4.36 -21.52
CA LEU A 438 31.25 -3.27 -20.56
C LEU A 438 32.08 -3.55 -19.31
N ARG A 439 32.90 -2.60 -18.86
CA ARG A 439 33.64 -2.70 -17.60
C ARG A 439 32.67 -2.51 -16.44
N VAL A 440 32.67 -3.44 -15.48
CA VAL A 440 31.77 -3.42 -14.33
C VAL A 440 32.50 -3.22 -13.00
N LYS A 441 33.82 -3.39 -13.00
CA LYS A 441 34.73 -3.13 -11.88
C LYS A 441 36.07 -2.63 -12.35
#